data_5d18d26b4b4003981311c901a7801521
#
_entry.id   5d18d26b4b4003981311c901a7801521
#
_cell.length_a   1.000
_cell.length_b   1.000
_cell.length_c   1.000
_cell.angle_alpha   90.00
_cell.angle_beta   90.00
_cell.angle_gamma   90.00
#
_symmetry.space_group_name_H-M   'P 1'
#
loop_
_entity.id
_entity.type
_entity.pdbx_description
1 polymer ?
#
loop_
_entity_poly.entity_id
_entity_poly.type
_entity_poly.pdbx_seq_one_letter_code
_entity_poly.pdbx_strand_id
1 'polypeptide(L)'
;ILFYRDGKYKVVKVSEKMFVGKNLLHIAVFKKNDKRTIYNAVYRDGKAGLHYMKRFAVTGVTRDKEYDLTQGKPGSRVVWFTANPNGEAEVLRVTFVPKPRMKTLFVDRDFSEIAIKGRQSMGNILTKNEIHRISLKERGGSTLGGRKVWFDRDVLRLNYDGRGEYLGEFHGDDQVLVVLENGEFCTTTSDATNHYDPNILRIEKFDPDKVWTVALYDAAQGYPYLKRFVFEAGSRKQSF
;
A
#
# COMPACT_ATOMS: atom_id res chain seq x y z
N ILE A 1 -0.24 1.61 16.50
CA ILE A 1 0.33 0.27 16.54
C ILE A 1 1.85 0.34 16.40
N LEU A 2 2.55 -0.47 17.16
CA LEU A 2 4.01 -0.55 17.22
C LEU A 2 4.44 -1.97 16.93
N PHE A 3 5.36 -2.18 15.98
CA PHE A 3 5.96 -3.48 15.69
C PHE A 3 7.46 -3.45 15.99
N TYR A 4 7.99 -4.54 16.54
CA TYR A 4 9.37 -4.66 16.99
C TYR A 4 10.12 -5.78 16.26
N ARG A 5 11.46 -5.69 16.26
CA ARG A 5 12.35 -6.67 15.59
C ARG A 5 12.29 -8.07 16.20
N ASP A 6 11.94 -8.21 17.46
CA ASP A 6 11.77 -9.51 18.14
C ASP A 6 10.45 -10.19 17.78
N GLY A 7 9.62 -9.57 16.94
CA GLY A 7 8.34 -10.08 16.50
C GLY A 7 7.16 -9.64 17.36
N LYS A 8 7.40 -8.89 18.40
CA LYS A 8 6.34 -8.38 19.26
C LYS A 8 5.67 -7.16 18.65
N TYR A 9 4.41 -6.95 19.01
CA TYR A 9 3.68 -5.75 18.66
C TYR A 9 2.59 -5.44 19.68
N LYS A 10 2.22 -4.17 19.78
CA LYS A 10 1.15 -3.68 20.66
C LYS A 10 0.50 -2.41 20.11
N VAL A 11 -0.69 -2.12 20.60
CA VAL A 11 -1.37 -0.84 20.35
C VAL A 11 -1.40 -0.06 21.64
N VAL A 12 -0.97 1.19 21.58
CA VAL A 12 -0.92 2.12 22.73
C VAL A 12 -1.72 3.36 22.43
N LYS A 13 -2.11 4.10 23.47
CA LYS A 13 -2.73 5.42 23.32
C LYS A 13 -1.71 6.40 22.74
N VAL A 14 -2.14 7.25 21.82
CA VAL A 14 -1.29 8.35 21.32
C VAL A 14 -1.09 9.37 22.42
N SER A 15 0.16 9.78 22.63
CA SER A 15 0.53 10.83 23.58
C SER A 15 1.66 11.65 23.00
N GLU A 16 1.84 12.89 23.49
CA GLU A 16 2.88 13.81 22.99
C GLU A 16 4.30 13.26 23.20
N LYS A 17 4.53 12.57 24.30
CA LYS A 17 5.82 11.92 24.63
C LYS A 17 5.56 10.54 25.21
N MET A 18 6.09 9.52 24.57
CA MET A 18 6.05 8.15 25.04
C MET A 18 7.33 7.43 24.67
N PHE A 19 7.96 6.79 25.65
CA PHE A 19 9.05 5.88 25.35
C PHE A 19 8.48 4.56 24.82
N VAL A 20 8.73 4.27 23.56
CA VAL A 20 8.19 3.07 22.88
C VAL A 20 9.16 1.89 22.89
N GLY A 21 10.34 2.03 23.49
CA GLY A 21 11.38 0.97 23.54
C GLY A 21 12.35 1.04 22.36
N LYS A 22 13.28 0.07 22.34
CA LYS A 22 14.30 -0.09 21.31
C LYS A 22 13.83 -1.06 20.21
N ASN A 23 14.53 -1.07 19.08
CA ASN A 23 14.29 -2.02 17.97
C ASN A 23 12.89 -1.94 17.34
N LEU A 24 12.29 -0.74 17.32
CA LEU A 24 11.06 -0.49 16.61
C LEU A 24 11.27 -0.71 15.10
N LEU A 25 10.35 -1.43 14.46
CA LEU A 25 10.33 -1.67 13.02
C LEU A 25 9.35 -0.75 12.31
N HIS A 26 8.17 -0.58 12.91
CA HIS A 26 7.08 0.16 12.28
C HIS A 26 6.20 0.81 13.35
N ILE A 27 5.75 2.03 13.06
CA ILE A 27 4.78 2.77 13.86
C ILE A 27 3.73 3.37 12.92
N ALA A 28 2.46 3.20 13.28
CA ALA A 28 1.34 3.80 12.54
C ALA A 28 0.13 4.02 13.44
N VAL A 29 -0.82 4.82 12.98
CA VAL A 29 -2.13 4.93 13.62
C VAL A 29 -2.89 3.62 13.41
N PHE A 30 -3.36 3.02 14.51
CA PHE A 30 -4.16 1.80 14.45
C PHE A 30 -5.62 2.13 14.09
N LYS A 31 -6.12 1.49 13.05
CA LYS A 31 -7.52 1.54 12.65
C LYS A 31 -8.20 0.21 13.00
N LYS A 32 -9.16 0.24 13.93
CA LYS A 32 -9.94 -0.96 14.31
C LYS A 32 -10.75 -1.45 13.10
N ASN A 33 -10.82 -2.77 12.94
CA ASN A 33 -11.55 -3.45 11.84
C ASN A 33 -10.98 -3.17 10.44
N ASP A 34 -9.80 -2.58 10.31
CA ASP A 34 -9.14 -2.43 9.02
C ASP A 34 -8.68 -3.79 8.49
N LYS A 35 -9.30 -4.25 7.41
CA LYS A 35 -8.98 -5.50 6.71
C LYS A 35 -8.12 -5.26 5.47
N ARG A 36 -7.87 -3.99 5.09
CA ARG A 36 -7.12 -3.65 3.89
C ARG A 36 -5.64 -3.42 4.15
N THR A 37 -5.27 -2.92 5.31
CA THR A 37 -3.86 -2.84 5.69
C THR A 37 -3.32 -4.23 5.96
N ILE A 38 -2.53 -4.74 5.00
CA ILE A 38 -1.88 -6.04 5.09
C ILE A 38 -0.42 -5.85 5.44
N TYR A 39 0.01 -6.56 6.47
CA TYR A 39 1.41 -6.61 6.87
C TYR A 39 2.08 -7.82 6.22
N ASN A 40 3.15 -7.58 5.47
CA ASN A 40 3.99 -8.60 4.90
C ASN A 40 5.25 -8.74 5.77
N ALA A 41 5.56 -9.93 6.23
CA ALA A 41 6.68 -10.16 7.13
C ALA A 41 7.46 -11.41 6.77
N VAL A 42 8.79 -11.30 6.90
CA VAL A 42 9.69 -12.45 6.96
C VAL A 42 10.32 -12.47 8.34
N TYR A 43 10.27 -13.61 9.01
CA TYR A 43 10.86 -13.79 10.32
C TYR A 43 11.60 -15.12 10.45
N ARG A 44 12.61 -15.15 11.30
CA ARG A 44 13.28 -16.36 11.74
C ARG A 44 12.69 -16.81 13.06
N ASP A 45 12.30 -18.08 13.16
CA ASP A 45 11.69 -18.65 14.36
C ASP A 45 12.76 -19.34 15.22
N GLY A 46 13.18 -18.65 16.27
CA GLY A 46 14.28 -19.08 17.15
C GLY A 46 15.67 -18.66 16.64
N LYS A 47 16.71 -18.88 17.46
CA LYS A 47 18.09 -18.43 17.21
C LYS A 47 18.72 -19.06 15.97
N ALA A 48 18.44 -20.33 15.72
CA ALA A 48 18.93 -21.09 14.55
C ALA A 48 17.77 -21.70 13.75
N GLY A 49 16.58 -21.10 13.84
CA GLY A 49 15.35 -21.62 13.24
C GLY A 49 15.21 -21.33 11.76
N LEU A 50 14.13 -21.87 11.21
CA LEU A 50 13.72 -21.64 9.83
C LEU A 50 13.23 -20.20 9.64
N HIS A 51 13.35 -19.72 8.41
CA HIS A 51 12.73 -18.46 8.01
C HIS A 51 11.34 -18.73 7.42
N TYR A 52 10.38 -17.93 7.85
CA TYR A 52 9.00 -17.97 7.39
C TYR A 52 8.60 -16.64 6.78
N MET A 53 7.71 -16.69 5.80
CA MET A 53 7.06 -15.50 5.28
C MET A 53 5.55 -15.61 5.48
N LYS A 54 4.92 -14.49 5.80
CA LYS A 54 3.48 -14.42 6.06
C LYS A 54 2.89 -13.08 5.70
N ARG A 55 1.59 -13.11 5.43
CA ARG A 55 0.74 -11.94 5.23
C ARG A 55 -0.39 -11.98 6.22
N PHE A 56 -0.68 -10.85 6.85
CA PHE A 56 -1.74 -10.79 7.85
C PHE A 56 -2.29 -9.38 8.02
N ALA A 57 -3.55 -9.27 8.48
CA ALA A 57 -4.14 -8.04 8.95
C ALA A 57 -4.22 -8.03 10.48
N VAL A 58 -4.23 -6.84 11.08
CA VAL A 58 -4.50 -6.64 12.51
C VAL A 58 -5.79 -5.87 12.66
N THR A 59 -6.91 -6.57 12.79
CA THR A 59 -8.25 -5.98 12.82
C THR A 59 -8.73 -5.62 14.22
N GLY A 60 -8.23 -6.31 15.24
CA GLY A 60 -8.61 -6.07 16.64
C GLY A 60 -7.53 -6.51 17.61
N VAL A 61 -7.28 -5.68 18.61
CA VAL A 61 -6.32 -5.92 19.69
C VAL A 61 -6.84 -5.31 20.99
N THR A 62 -6.41 -5.85 22.10
CA THR A 62 -6.54 -5.19 23.40
C THR A 62 -5.43 -4.15 23.54
N ARG A 63 -5.77 -2.94 23.95
CA ARG A 63 -4.80 -1.87 24.19
C ARG A 63 -3.78 -2.30 25.24
N ASP A 64 -2.53 -1.89 25.06
CA ASP A 64 -1.38 -2.14 25.92
C ASP A 64 -1.01 -3.61 26.11
N LYS A 65 -1.79 -4.55 25.54
CA LYS A 65 -1.43 -5.97 25.49
C LYS A 65 -0.39 -6.22 24.41
N GLU A 66 0.65 -6.97 24.78
CA GLU A 66 1.68 -7.41 23.85
C GLU A 66 1.24 -8.69 23.13
N TYR A 67 1.51 -8.73 21.83
CA TYR A 67 1.25 -9.86 20.94
C TYR A 67 2.54 -10.25 20.24
N ASP A 68 2.66 -11.50 19.82
CA ASP A 68 3.80 -12.01 19.06
C ASP A 68 3.34 -12.43 17.67
N LEU A 69 4.05 -11.99 16.64
CA LEU A 69 3.81 -12.40 15.26
C LEU A 69 4.65 -13.62 14.85
N THR A 70 5.62 -14.03 15.69
CA THR A 70 6.41 -15.27 15.53
C THR A 70 5.72 -16.45 16.25
N GLN A 71 6.41 -17.56 16.41
CA GLN A 71 5.92 -18.70 17.22
C GLN A 71 6.41 -18.63 18.66
N GLY A 72 6.99 -17.52 19.08
CA GLY A 72 7.41 -17.28 20.46
C GLY A 72 8.70 -17.98 20.88
N LYS A 73 9.44 -18.60 19.97
CA LYS A 73 10.72 -19.24 20.33
C LYS A 73 11.77 -18.19 20.69
N PRO A 74 12.55 -18.41 21.75
CA PRO A 74 13.61 -17.49 22.14
C PRO A 74 14.59 -17.21 20.99
N GLY A 75 14.90 -15.92 20.76
CA GLY A 75 15.79 -15.48 19.68
C GLY A 75 15.12 -15.40 18.30
N SER A 76 13.79 -15.47 18.22
CA SER A 76 13.04 -15.13 17.03
C SER A 76 13.29 -13.68 16.62
N ARG A 77 13.31 -13.42 15.31
CA ARG A 77 13.60 -12.08 14.78
C ARG A 77 12.91 -11.84 13.46
N VAL A 78 12.28 -10.70 13.32
CA VAL A 78 11.76 -10.19 12.04
C VAL A 78 12.93 -9.62 11.23
N VAL A 79 13.06 -10.10 10.00
CA VAL A 79 14.15 -9.72 9.07
C VAL A 79 13.65 -8.90 7.89
N TRP A 80 12.35 -8.93 7.63
CA TRP A 80 11.66 -8.06 6.68
C TRP A 80 10.26 -7.72 7.21
N PHE A 81 9.83 -6.48 7.00
CA PHE A 81 8.50 -6.05 7.39
C PHE A 81 8.04 -4.86 6.54
N THR A 82 6.82 -4.95 5.99
CA THR A 82 6.16 -3.83 5.30
C THR A 82 4.70 -3.76 5.72
N ALA A 83 4.17 -2.53 5.71
CA ALA A 83 2.76 -2.25 5.91
C ALA A 83 2.16 -1.76 4.59
N ASN A 84 1.15 -2.45 4.10
CA ASN A 84 0.59 -2.27 2.77
C ASN A 84 -0.89 -1.87 2.90
N PRO A 85 -1.24 -0.57 2.81
CA PRO A 85 -2.58 -0.05 3.13
C PRO A 85 -3.70 -0.57 2.22
N ASN A 86 -3.35 -1.10 1.06
CA ASN A 86 -4.30 -1.68 0.12
C ASN A 86 -3.95 -3.15 -0.24
N GLY A 87 -3.21 -3.84 0.62
CA GLY A 87 -2.86 -5.24 0.43
C GLY A 87 -1.89 -5.49 -0.70
N GLU A 88 -1.00 -4.54 -0.97
CA GLU A 88 0.06 -4.67 -1.96
C GLU A 88 0.98 -5.86 -1.61
N ALA A 89 1.51 -6.49 -2.64
CA ALA A 89 2.37 -7.66 -2.51
C ALA A 89 3.68 -7.43 -3.26
N GLU A 90 4.72 -7.13 -2.52
CA GLU A 90 6.05 -6.94 -3.08
C GLU A 90 6.74 -8.27 -3.42
N VAL A 91 7.68 -8.20 -4.39
CA VAL A 91 8.62 -9.28 -4.70
C VAL A 91 9.95 -8.98 -4.02
N LEU A 92 10.43 -9.94 -3.24
CA LEU A 92 11.69 -9.84 -2.52
C LEU A 92 12.78 -10.68 -3.19
N ARG A 93 14.00 -10.14 -3.23
CA ARG A 93 15.20 -10.92 -3.47
C ARG A 93 15.85 -11.29 -2.15
N VAL A 94 15.93 -12.59 -1.90
CA VAL A 94 16.53 -13.19 -0.70
C VAL A 94 17.87 -13.78 -1.08
N THR A 95 18.96 -13.18 -0.60
CA THR A 95 20.34 -13.66 -0.81
C THR A 95 20.79 -14.46 0.39
N PHE A 96 21.40 -15.59 0.15
CA PHE A 96 21.87 -16.51 1.19
C PHE A 96 23.35 -16.30 1.53
N VAL A 97 23.71 -16.69 2.74
CA VAL A 97 25.13 -16.85 3.10
C VAL A 97 25.70 -18.03 2.31
N PRO A 98 26.76 -17.83 1.52
CA PRO A 98 27.35 -18.89 0.73
C PRO A 98 27.84 -20.07 1.60
N LYS A 99 27.52 -21.31 1.17
CA LYS A 99 28.00 -22.53 1.79
C LYS A 99 28.62 -23.44 0.73
N PRO A 100 29.58 -24.30 1.08
CA PRO A 100 30.15 -25.26 0.15
C PRO A 100 29.06 -26.08 -0.54
N ARG A 101 29.18 -26.28 -1.86
CA ARG A 101 28.24 -27.00 -2.73
C ARG A 101 26.86 -26.34 -2.91
N MET A 102 26.68 -25.10 -2.49
CA MET A 102 25.44 -24.35 -2.71
C MET A 102 25.37 -23.88 -4.17
N LYS A 103 24.35 -24.33 -4.92
CA LYS A 103 24.17 -23.99 -6.33
C LYS A 103 23.45 -22.63 -6.51
N THR A 104 22.56 -22.29 -5.60
CA THR A 104 21.71 -21.10 -5.69
C THR A 104 22.02 -20.14 -4.55
N LEU A 105 22.52 -18.96 -4.87
CA LEU A 105 22.90 -17.95 -3.88
C LEU A 105 21.78 -16.96 -3.54
N PHE A 106 20.73 -16.91 -4.34
CA PHE A 106 19.57 -16.08 -4.08
C PHE A 106 18.30 -16.75 -4.61
N VAL A 107 17.15 -16.27 -4.13
CA VAL A 107 15.83 -16.65 -4.63
C VAL A 107 14.93 -15.41 -4.58
N ASP A 108 14.11 -15.25 -5.60
CA ASP A 108 13.05 -14.26 -5.59
C ASP A 108 11.79 -14.89 -4.99
N ARG A 109 11.06 -14.13 -4.18
CA ARG A 109 9.81 -14.54 -3.52
C ARG A 109 8.77 -13.46 -3.64
N ASP A 110 7.63 -13.84 -4.15
CA ASP A 110 6.48 -12.97 -4.36
C ASP A 110 5.49 -13.14 -3.19
N PHE A 111 5.12 -12.05 -2.54
CA PHE A 111 4.11 -12.09 -1.50
C PHE A 111 2.70 -12.32 -2.05
N SER A 112 2.43 -12.09 -3.33
CA SER A 112 1.13 -12.37 -3.94
C SER A 112 0.76 -13.87 -3.90
N GLU A 113 1.77 -14.75 -3.88
CA GLU A 113 1.61 -16.20 -3.74
C GLU A 113 1.29 -16.63 -2.30
N ILE A 114 1.38 -15.72 -1.33
CA ILE A 114 1.16 -15.99 0.09
C ILE A 114 -0.25 -15.57 0.48
N ALA A 115 -1.06 -16.54 0.91
CA ALA A 115 -2.41 -16.26 1.39
C ALA A 115 -2.39 -15.38 2.64
N ILE A 116 -3.28 -14.39 2.69
CA ILE A 116 -3.52 -13.56 3.87
C ILE A 116 -4.20 -14.42 4.92
N LYS A 117 -3.54 -14.63 6.06
CA LYS A 117 -4.02 -15.48 7.16
C LYS A 117 -4.11 -14.69 8.47
N GLY A 118 -4.63 -15.32 9.50
CA GLY A 118 -4.64 -14.72 10.84
C GLY A 118 -3.23 -14.38 11.35
N ARG A 119 -3.12 -13.31 12.13
CA ARG A 119 -1.85 -12.81 12.69
C ARG A 119 -1.02 -13.83 13.46
N GLN A 120 -1.67 -14.86 14.05
CA GLN A 120 -1.01 -15.94 14.80
C GLN A 120 -0.54 -17.10 13.91
N SER A 121 -0.85 -17.09 12.60
CA SER A 121 -0.39 -18.14 11.69
C SER A 121 1.13 -18.16 11.61
N MET A 122 1.71 -19.36 11.48
CA MET A 122 3.15 -19.53 11.30
C MET A 122 3.63 -18.91 9.98
N GLY A 123 2.81 -18.96 8.94
CA GLY A 123 3.20 -18.59 7.57
C GLY A 123 3.80 -19.77 6.79
N ASN A 124 4.39 -19.47 5.65
CA ASN A 124 4.99 -20.44 4.76
C ASN A 124 6.51 -20.46 4.97
N ILE A 125 7.13 -21.63 4.89
CA ILE A 125 8.59 -21.74 4.96
C ILE A 125 9.20 -21.02 3.75
N LEU A 126 10.03 -20.02 4.01
CA LEU A 126 10.78 -19.31 2.99
C LEU A 126 12.05 -20.07 2.62
N THR A 127 12.84 -20.43 3.62
CA THR A 127 14.12 -21.12 3.44
C THR A 127 14.64 -21.74 4.74
N LYS A 128 15.44 -22.80 4.59
CA LYS A 128 16.28 -23.41 5.64
C LYS A 128 17.68 -22.80 5.69
N ASN A 129 18.03 -22.03 4.64
CA ASN A 129 19.36 -21.43 4.53
C ASN A 129 19.43 -20.14 5.34
N GLU A 130 20.63 -19.83 5.80
CA GLU A 130 20.90 -18.57 6.45
C GLU A 130 20.82 -17.42 5.44
N ILE A 131 20.05 -16.39 5.80
CA ILE A 131 19.85 -15.22 4.95
C ILE A 131 20.96 -14.21 5.21
N HIS A 132 21.69 -13.84 4.15
CA HIS A 132 22.64 -12.76 4.17
C HIS A 132 21.92 -11.39 4.07
N ARG A 133 21.02 -11.27 3.08
CA ARG A 133 20.30 -10.02 2.81
C ARG A 133 18.93 -10.29 2.21
N ILE A 134 17.97 -9.43 2.55
CA ILE A 134 16.69 -9.30 1.85
C ILE A 134 16.63 -7.89 1.25
N SER A 135 16.25 -7.79 -0.01
CA SER A 135 16.02 -6.52 -0.70
C SER A 135 14.71 -6.54 -1.47
N LEU A 136 14.09 -5.37 -1.58
CA LEU A 136 12.95 -5.20 -2.46
C LEU A 136 13.43 -5.34 -3.90
N LYS A 137 12.79 -6.23 -4.67
CA LYS A 137 13.02 -6.39 -6.11
C LYS A 137 12.00 -5.58 -6.90
N GLU A 138 10.73 -5.70 -6.50
CA GLU A 138 9.62 -5.07 -7.18
C GLU A 138 8.51 -4.73 -6.17
N ARG A 139 7.86 -3.59 -6.37
CA ARG A 139 6.62 -3.24 -5.65
C ARG A 139 5.47 -3.86 -6.44
N GLY A 140 4.83 -4.86 -5.88
CA GLY A 140 3.65 -5.46 -6.47
C GLY A 140 2.38 -4.63 -6.25
N GLY A 141 1.34 -4.95 -7.01
CA GLY A 141 0.03 -4.36 -6.86
C GLY A 141 -0.79 -4.95 -5.71
N SER A 142 -2.00 -4.42 -5.54
CA SER A 142 -2.97 -4.93 -4.57
C SER A 142 -3.41 -6.35 -4.92
N THR A 143 -3.46 -7.22 -3.92
CA THR A 143 -4.02 -8.58 -4.04
C THR A 143 -5.43 -8.68 -3.47
N LEU A 144 -5.97 -7.56 -2.97
CA LEU A 144 -7.35 -7.45 -2.52
C LEU A 144 -8.23 -7.08 -3.70
N GLY A 145 -9.50 -7.43 -3.66
CA GLY A 145 -10.50 -6.95 -4.62
C GLY A 145 -10.54 -5.42 -4.67
N GLY A 146 -11.12 -4.88 -5.74
CA GLY A 146 -11.18 -3.46 -5.97
C GLY A 146 -11.74 -2.67 -4.78
N ARG A 147 -11.31 -1.43 -4.66
CA ARG A 147 -11.81 -0.50 -3.64
C ARG A 147 -12.79 0.46 -4.29
N LYS A 148 -14.00 0.50 -3.80
CA LYS A 148 -14.96 1.52 -4.20
C LYS A 148 -14.50 2.89 -3.72
N VAL A 149 -14.54 3.89 -4.60
CA VAL A 149 -14.05 5.24 -4.34
C VAL A 149 -15.15 6.24 -4.66
N TRP A 150 -15.33 7.21 -3.77
CA TRP A 150 -16.25 8.34 -3.92
C TRP A 150 -15.49 9.65 -3.81
N PHE A 151 -15.98 10.68 -4.44
CA PHE A 151 -15.49 12.04 -4.31
C PHE A 151 -16.52 12.91 -3.59
N ASP A 152 -16.11 13.50 -2.48
CA ASP A 152 -16.91 14.44 -1.70
C ASP A 152 -16.53 15.88 -2.12
N ARG A 153 -17.46 16.55 -2.82
CA ARG A 153 -17.26 17.92 -3.33
C ARG A 153 -17.22 18.96 -2.22
N ASP A 154 -17.83 18.70 -1.06
CA ASP A 154 -17.88 19.67 0.05
C ASP A 154 -16.52 19.78 0.75
N VAL A 155 -15.79 18.68 0.85
CA VAL A 155 -14.47 18.63 1.47
C VAL A 155 -13.33 18.49 0.47
N LEU A 156 -13.64 18.37 -0.83
CA LEU A 156 -12.69 18.23 -1.95
C LEU A 156 -11.71 17.06 -1.75
N ARG A 157 -12.25 15.92 -1.33
CA ARG A 157 -11.46 14.71 -1.05
C ARG A 157 -12.14 13.43 -1.52
N LEU A 158 -11.29 12.45 -1.81
CA LEU A 158 -11.76 11.08 -1.99
C LEU A 158 -12.12 10.46 -0.63
N ASN A 159 -13.04 9.51 -0.67
CA ASN A 159 -13.37 8.68 0.49
C ASN A 159 -13.78 7.26 0.04
N TYR A 160 -13.88 6.38 1.03
CA TYR A 160 -14.27 4.97 0.83
C TYR A 160 -15.55 4.63 1.60
N ASP A 161 -16.22 5.66 2.12
CA ASP A 161 -17.35 5.54 3.05
C ASP A 161 -18.70 5.77 2.36
N GLY A 162 -18.70 5.98 1.04
CA GLY A 162 -19.92 6.17 0.25
C GLY A 162 -20.43 7.61 0.21
N ARG A 163 -19.61 8.62 0.55
CA ARG A 163 -20.03 10.03 0.55
C ARG A 163 -19.71 10.72 -0.77
N GLY A 164 -20.72 11.36 -1.38
CA GLY A 164 -20.58 12.13 -2.59
C GLY A 164 -20.71 11.30 -3.88
N GLU A 165 -19.99 11.70 -4.91
CA GLU A 165 -20.02 11.11 -6.26
C GLU A 165 -19.25 9.80 -6.31
N TYR A 166 -19.87 8.72 -6.79
CA TYR A 166 -19.23 7.43 -6.98
C TYR A 166 -18.35 7.43 -8.24
N LEU A 167 -17.06 7.23 -8.08
CA LEU A 167 -16.09 7.23 -9.17
C LEU A 167 -15.83 5.83 -9.75
N GLY A 168 -16.23 4.77 -9.05
CA GLY A 168 -16.02 3.40 -9.49
C GLY A 168 -15.23 2.55 -8.52
N GLU A 169 -14.89 1.34 -8.96
CA GLU A 169 -14.05 0.41 -8.25
C GLU A 169 -12.61 0.48 -8.80
N PHE A 170 -11.65 0.74 -7.91
CA PHE A 170 -10.25 0.95 -8.23
C PHE A 170 -9.40 -0.25 -7.81
N HIS A 171 -8.56 -0.75 -8.71
CA HIS A 171 -7.64 -1.86 -8.50
C HIS A 171 -6.20 -1.36 -8.68
N GLY A 172 -5.28 -1.88 -7.92
CA GLY A 172 -3.84 -1.66 -8.10
C GLY A 172 -3.45 -0.23 -8.41
N ASP A 173 -3.01 0.00 -9.63
CA ASP A 173 -2.48 1.28 -10.11
C ASP A 173 -3.52 2.16 -10.81
N ASP A 174 -4.82 1.83 -10.71
CA ASP A 174 -5.88 2.68 -11.24
C ASP A 174 -5.76 4.11 -10.71
N GLN A 175 -5.92 5.08 -11.61
CA GLN A 175 -5.77 6.49 -11.32
C GLN A 175 -7.10 7.24 -11.42
N VAL A 176 -7.15 8.39 -10.79
CA VAL A 176 -8.25 9.36 -10.88
C VAL A 176 -7.83 10.44 -11.87
N LEU A 177 -8.64 10.67 -12.90
CA LEU A 177 -8.52 11.83 -13.79
C LEU A 177 -9.24 13.02 -13.15
N VAL A 178 -8.56 14.16 -13.13
CA VAL A 178 -9.10 15.45 -12.69
C VAL A 178 -8.94 16.44 -13.83
N VAL A 179 -10.04 17.06 -14.23
CA VAL A 179 -10.09 18.13 -15.24
C VAL A 179 -10.63 19.38 -14.57
N LEU A 180 -9.93 20.49 -14.70
CA LEU A 180 -10.27 21.77 -14.11
C LEU A 180 -10.97 22.69 -15.12
N GLU A 181 -11.73 23.66 -14.63
CA GLU A 181 -12.46 24.64 -15.47
C GLU A 181 -11.55 25.51 -16.32
N ASN A 182 -10.29 25.69 -15.92
CA ASN A 182 -9.29 26.45 -16.67
C ASN A 182 -8.62 25.65 -17.81
N GLY A 183 -9.07 24.41 -18.08
CA GLY A 183 -8.51 23.55 -19.12
C GLY A 183 -7.27 22.76 -18.69
N GLU A 184 -6.86 22.85 -17.42
CA GLU A 184 -5.81 21.99 -16.87
C GLU A 184 -6.36 20.60 -16.49
N PHE A 185 -5.51 19.59 -16.57
CA PHE A 185 -5.83 18.24 -16.13
C PHE A 185 -4.61 17.55 -15.52
N CYS A 186 -4.84 16.56 -14.70
CA CYS A 186 -3.81 15.65 -14.18
C CYS A 186 -4.43 14.30 -13.78
N THR A 187 -3.59 13.30 -13.57
CA THR A 187 -4.01 12.07 -12.92
C THR A 187 -3.37 11.93 -11.54
N THR A 188 -4.12 11.38 -10.59
CA THR A 188 -3.69 11.16 -9.21
C THR A 188 -3.95 9.71 -8.79
N THR A 189 -3.32 9.28 -7.71
CA THR A 189 -3.70 8.03 -7.05
C THR A 189 -5.10 8.14 -6.42
N SER A 190 -5.74 7.01 -6.16
CA SER A 190 -7.04 6.95 -5.47
C SER A 190 -6.94 7.08 -3.94
N ASP A 191 -5.89 7.73 -3.42
CA ASP A 191 -5.68 7.89 -1.99
C ASP A 191 -6.60 8.96 -1.40
N ALA A 192 -7.29 8.65 -0.30
CA ALA A 192 -8.18 9.58 0.40
C ALA A 192 -7.46 10.76 1.06
N THR A 193 -6.14 10.74 1.15
CA THR A 193 -5.34 11.89 1.63
C THR A 193 -5.18 12.99 0.60
N ASN A 194 -5.43 12.67 -0.69
CA ASN A 194 -5.38 13.67 -1.76
C ASN A 194 -6.42 14.77 -1.51
N HIS A 195 -6.00 16.01 -1.70
CA HIS A 195 -6.84 17.18 -1.68
C HIS A 195 -6.90 17.82 -3.07
N TYR A 196 -8.08 18.21 -3.49
CA TYR A 196 -8.34 18.69 -4.84
C TYR A 196 -8.71 20.17 -4.85
N ASP A 197 -8.53 20.81 -6.00
CA ASP A 197 -8.91 22.20 -6.21
C ASP A 197 -10.44 22.36 -6.29
N PRO A 198 -11.01 23.50 -5.89
CA PRO A 198 -12.47 23.71 -5.92
C PRO A 198 -13.05 23.86 -7.33
N ASN A 199 -12.24 24.23 -8.33
CA ASN A 199 -12.63 24.45 -9.71
C ASN A 199 -12.61 23.18 -10.58
N ILE A 200 -13.02 22.04 -9.99
CA ILE A 200 -13.10 20.76 -10.72
C ILE A 200 -14.30 20.80 -11.68
N LEU A 201 -14.02 20.74 -12.97
CA LEU A 201 -15.00 20.52 -14.01
C LEU A 201 -15.44 19.05 -14.06
N ARG A 202 -14.46 18.13 -14.02
CA ARG A 202 -14.70 16.69 -14.07
C ARG A 202 -13.71 15.93 -13.20
N ILE A 203 -14.22 14.93 -12.48
CA ILE A 203 -13.40 13.95 -11.77
C ILE A 203 -13.99 12.56 -12.02
N GLU A 204 -13.15 11.60 -12.39
CA GLU A 204 -13.58 10.21 -12.65
C GLU A 204 -12.40 9.24 -12.60
N LYS A 205 -12.69 7.95 -12.66
CA LYS A 205 -11.66 6.94 -12.88
C LYS A 205 -11.01 7.15 -14.24
N PHE A 206 -9.68 7.22 -14.27
CA PHE A 206 -8.93 7.41 -15.51
C PHE A 206 -9.05 6.18 -16.41
N ASP A 207 -9.41 6.42 -17.66
CA ASP A 207 -9.45 5.43 -18.73
C ASP A 207 -8.57 5.94 -19.88
N PRO A 208 -7.43 5.30 -20.16
CA PRO A 208 -6.47 5.75 -21.19
C PRO A 208 -7.03 5.64 -22.61
N ASP A 209 -8.05 4.84 -22.83
CA ASP A 209 -8.65 4.63 -24.16
C ASP A 209 -9.87 5.54 -24.42
N LYS A 210 -10.31 6.25 -23.39
CA LYS A 210 -11.50 7.13 -23.50
C LYS A 210 -11.22 8.35 -24.35
N VAL A 211 -11.98 8.49 -25.43
CA VAL A 211 -11.92 9.68 -26.29
C VAL A 211 -12.82 10.78 -25.72
N TRP A 212 -12.22 11.95 -25.54
CA TRP A 212 -12.89 13.15 -25.06
C TRP A 212 -13.18 14.11 -26.18
N THR A 213 -14.34 14.76 -26.10
CA THR A 213 -14.71 15.90 -26.96
C THR A 213 -14.94 17.10 -26.05
N VAL A 214 -14.19 18.15 -26.25
CA VAL A 214 -14.22 19.35 -25.43
C VAL A 214 -14.46 20.57 -26.31
N ALA A 215 -15.45 21.39 -25.95
CA ALA A 215 -15.62 22.71 -26.46
C ALA A 215 -14.93 23.72 -25.51
N LEU A 216 -14.01 24.49 -26.00
CA LEU A 216 -13.28 25.50 -25.25
C LEU A 216 -13.29 26.84 -25.95
N TYR A 217 -13.15 27.93 -25.18
CA TYR A 217 -13.01 29.29 -25.71
C TYR A 217 -11.56 29.75 -25.47
N ASP A 218 -10.85 30.03 -26.55
CA ASP A 218 -9.51 30.63 -26.49
C ASP A 218 -9.64 32.15 -26.34
N ALA A 219 -9.38 32.63 -25.13
CA ALA A 219 -9.48 34.06 -24.83
C ALA A 219 -8.45 34.94 -25.57
N ALA A 220 -7.29 34.36 -25.93
CA ALA A 220 -6.24 35.08 -26.64
C ALA A 220 -6.59 35.29 -28.11
N GLN A 221 -7.23 34.29 -28.73
CA GLN A 221 -7.66 34.37 -30.13
C GLN A 221 -9.11 34.83 -30.29
N GLY A 222 -9.93 34.81 -29.24
CA GLY A 222 -11.31 35.23 -29.23
C GLY A 222 -12.27 34.27 -29.94
N TYR A 223 -11.93 32.99 -30.10
CA TYR A 223 -12.74 32.00 -30.81
C TYR A 223 -13.03 30.74 -29.96
N PRO A 224 -14.23 30.14 -30.16
CA PRO A 224 -14.51 28.82 -29.63
C PRO A 224 -13.85 27.74 -30.49
N TYR A 225 -13.33 26.71 -29.84
CA TYR A 225 -12.73 25.55 -30.48
C TYR A 225 -13.41 24.29 -30.03
N LEU A 226 -13.39 23.28 -30.90
CA LEU A 226 -13.80 21.92 -30.60
C LEU A 226 -12.58 21.01 -30.77
N LYS A 227 -12.19 20.35 -29.69
CA LYS A 227 -11.08 19.38 -29.70
C LYS A 227 -11.58 17.96 -29.37
N ARG A 228 -10.94 16.98 -30.03
CA ARG A 228 -11.18 15.58 -29.76
C ARG A 228 -9.83 14.89 -29.55
N PHE A 229 -9.66 14.25 -28.38
CA PHE A 229 -8.37 13.70 -27.96
C PHE A 229 -8.56 12.64 -26.85
N VAL A 230 -7.48 11.97 -26.45
CA VAL A 230 -7.37 11.14 -25.26
C VAL A 230 -6.45 11.83 -24.26
N PHE A 231 -6.73 11.68 -22.96
CA PHE A 231 -5.83 12.18 -21.93
C PHE A 231 -4.66 11.21 -21.75
N GLU A 232 -3.46 11.76 -21.57
CA GLU A 232 -2.30 11.00 -21.16
C GLU A 232 -2.16 11.05 -19.63
N ALA A 233 -1.77 9.93 -19.02
CA ALA A 233 -1.53 9.88 -17.59
C ALA A 233 -0.35 10.78 -17.20
N GLY A 234 -0.52 11.61 -16.17
CA GLY A 234 0.53 12.47 -15.66
C GLY A 234 0.15 13.13 -14.34
N SER A 235 1.03 13.05 -13.35
CA SER A 235 0.80 13.68 -12.04
C SER A 235 1.01 15.20 -12.04
N ARG A 236 1.70 15.74 -13.07
CA ARG A 236 1.82 17.17 -13.26
C ARG A 236 0.61 17.70 -14.01
N LYS A 237 0.16 18.92 -13.66
CA LYS A 237 -0.89 19.58 -14.41
C LYS A 237 -0.45 19.85 -15.85
N GLN A 238 -1.28 19.45 -16.79
CA GLN A 238 -1.14 19.65 -18.23
C GLN A 238 -2.34 20.47 -18.71
N SER A 239 -2.25 21.12 -19.86
CA SER A 239 -3.37 21.88 -20.47
C SER A 239 -3.74 21.30 -21.83
N PHE A 240 -5.01 21.34 -22.21
CA PHE A 240 -5.51 20.93 -23.52
C PHE A 240 -6.01 22.09 -24.37
#